data_69f9321d1538ff325ffebb5843580df1
#
_entry.id   69f9321d1538ff325ffebb5843580df1
#
_cell.length_a   1.000
_cell.length_b   1.000
_cell.length_c   1.000
_cell.angle_alpha   90.00
_cell.angle_beta   90.00
_cell.angle_gamma   90.00
#
_symmetry.space_group_name_H-M   'P 1'
#
loop_
_entity.id
_entity.type
_entity.pdbx_description
1 polymer ?
#
loop_
_entity_poly.entity_id
_entity_poly.type
_entity_poly.pdbx_seq_one_letter_code
_entity_poly.pdbx_strand_id
1 'polypeptide(L)'
;MDATVRKLSDRHLAWADYAFVSGMIVQRESAREIIARCKEAGVKTVAGGPLFTSEHAGFDDVDHFVLNEAEVTLPRFLEDLEKGCAKRLYETKEFADIQRTPAPRWELAELNRYASMSIQYSRGCPYDCEFCNVTTLFGHRWRTKATPQVIAELDGLFAAGWRRGVFFVDDNLIGNRKALNEDLLPALIEWQKGKDIPLQTQLSIDLADDELLTKMMVDAGFRTVFIGIETPDEESLSECNKRQNKGRNLVDDVKRLQRAGLEVQGGFIVGFDHDFADIFQRQIEFIQKSGIVTAMVGLLQAPPGTRLNERLQKEDRLLAQGSGDNVDGTTNIVPVMDLAALREGYERILRTIYSPKHYYKRVRTFLREYRAPAIQSSSLSTRHILAFFRSIVRLGILGRERLQYWKLLVWTAFRRPKQFAMAVTFAIYGYHFRRTCERHVASA
;
A
#
# COMPACT_ATOMS: atom_id res chain seq x y z
N MET A 1 10.14 4.51 -17.60
CA MET A 1 8.95 3.73 -18.07
C MET A 1 8.49 2.87 -16.91
N ASP A 2 7.20 2.79 -16.63
CA ASP A 2 6.63 1.88 -15.63
C ASP A 2 6.17 0.59 -16.35
N ALA A 3 6.81 -0.53 -16.03
CA ALA A 3 6.53 -1.82 -16.67
C ALA A 3 5.13 -2.39 -16.35
N THR A 4 4.46 -1.88 -15.30
CA THR A 4 3.09 -2.29 -14.95
C THR A 4 2.05 -1.67 -15.89
N VAL A 5 2.36 -0.53 -16.49
CA VAL A 5 1.45 0.19 -17.40
C VAL A 5 1.87 0.15 -18.87
N ARG A 6 3.14 -0.15 -19.17
CA ARG A 6 3.67 -0.23 -20.52
C ARG A 6 4.75 -1.30 -20.64
N LYS A 7 4.61 -2.20 -21.61
CA LYS A 7 5.63 -3.23 -21.86
C LYS A 7 6.89 -2.62 -22.47
N LEU A 8 8.05 -3.14 -22.05
CA LEU A 8 9.34 -2.87 -22.70
C LEU A 8 9.28 -3.38 -24.14
N SER A 9 9.67 -2.57 -25.12
CA SER A 9 9.73 -2.94 -26.53
C SER A 9 11.16 -2.91 -27.03
N ASP A 10 11.43 -3.63 -28.12
CA ASP A 10 12.76 -3.69 -28.74
C ASP A 10 13.22 -2.30 -29.26
N ARG A 11 12.26 -1.43 -29.61
CA ARG A 11 12.58 -0.04 -29.96
C ARG A 11 13.18 0.73 -28.79
N HIS A 12 12.74 0.46 -27.56
CA HIS A 12 13.33 1.09 -26.36
C HIS A 12 14.76 0.58 -26.15
N LEU A 13 14.99 -0.72 -26.34
CA LEU A 13 16.31 -1.32 -26.19
C LEU A 13 17.29 -0.85 -27.29
N ALA A 14 16.83 -0.75 -28.53
CA ALA A 14 17.66 -0.25 -29.64
C ALA A 14 18.06 1.23 -29.49
N TRP A 15 17.33 2.00 -28.66
CA TRP A 15 17.62 3.41 -28.42
C TRP A 15 18.52 3.65 -27.21
N ALA A 16 18.49 2.74 -26.21
CA ALA A 16 19.09 2.95 -24.92
C ALA A 16 20.53 2.46 -24.86
N ASP A 17 21.44 3.24 -24.31
CA ASP A 17 22.79 2.80 -23.93
C ASP A 17 22.78 2.18 -22.52
N TYR A 18 21.95 2.70 -21.63
CA TYR A 18 21.77 2.23 -20.25
C TYR A 18 20.30 2.05 -19.90
N ALA A 19 20.00 0.98 -19.18
CA ALA A 19 18.69 0.73 -18.56
C ALA A 19 18.80 0.81 -17.03
N PHE A 20 18.17 1.83 -16.44
CA PHE A 20 18.04 1.94 -14.99
C PHE A 20 16.81 1.15 -14.54
N VAL A 21 17.02 0.08 -13.77
CA VAL A 21 15.97 -0.84 -13.33
C VAL A 21 15.77 -0.70 -11.83
N SER A 22 14.54 -0.40 -11.42
CA SER A 22 14.16 -0.35 -10.01
C SER A 22 12.89 -1.18 -9.80
N GLY A 23 12.81 -1.86 -8.66
CA GLY A 23 11.66 -2.70 -8.34
C GLY A 23 11.51 -2.99 -6.84
N MET A 24 10.32 -3.47 -6.49
CA MET A 24 10.01 -4.09 -5.21
C MET A 24 10.26 -5.60 -5.27
N ILE A 25 10.37 -6.28 -4.13
CA ILE A 25 10.61 -7.74 -4.07
C ILE A 25 9.55 -8.51 -4.89
N VAL A 26 8.28 -8.11 -4.81
CA VAL A 26 7.18 -8.71 -5.59
C VAL A 26 7.37 -8.62 -7.12
N GLN A 27 8.25 -7.74 -7.59
CA GLN A 27 8.54 -7.55 -9.02
C GLN A 27 9.80 -8.28 -9.48
N ARG A 28 10.36 -9.17 -8.64
CA ARG A 28 11.63 -9.88 -8.88
C ARG A 28 11.69 -10.56 -10.26
N GLU A 29 10.67 -11.34 -10.60
CA GLU A 29 10.66 -12.08 -11.87
C GLU A 29 10.57 -11.13 -13.07
N SER A 30 9.73 -10.10 -13.00
CA SER A 30 9.66 -9.08 -14.04
C SER A 30 10.97 -8.29 -14.18
N ALA A 31 11.69 -8.03 -13.09
CA ALA A 31 13.00 -7.40 -13.13
C ALA A 31 14.03 -8.31 -13.81
N ARG A 32 14.03 -9.62 -13.50
CA ARG A 32 14.89 -10.62 -14.17
C ARG A 32 14.65 -10.66 -15.68
N GLU A 33 13.38 -10.72 -16.09
CA GLU A 33 13.03 -10.72 -17.53
C GLU A 33 13.53 -9.45 -18.24
N ILE A 34 13.39 -8.28 -17.61
CA ILE A 34 13.85 -7.01 -18.18
C ILE A 34 15.37 -6.99 -18.29
N ILE A 35 16.10 -7.41 -17.25
CA ILE A 35 17.57 -7.48 -17.24
C ILE A 35 18.08 -8.43 -18.33
N ALA A 36 17.50 -9.63 -18.46
CA ALA A 36 17.86 -10.59 -19.50
C ALA A 36 17.70 -10.00 -20.91
N ARG A 37 16.57 -9.32 -21.17
CA ARG A 37 16.34 -8.65 -22.46
C ARG A 37 17.31 -7.50 -22.71
N CYS A 38 17.70 -6.74 -21.69
CA CYS A 38 18.72 -5.70 -21.82
C CYS A 38 20.08 -6.32 -22.21
N LYS A 39 20.45 -7.40 -21.53
CA LYS A 39 21.70 -8.14 -21.82
C LYS A 39 21.73 -8.68 -23.25
N GLU A 40 20.65 -9.32 -23.70
CA GLU A 40 20.50 -9.83 -25.08
C GLU A 40 20.63 -8.70 -26.13
N ALA A 41 20.14 -7.51 -25.81
CA ALA A 41 20.20 -6.33 -26.67
C ALA A 41 21.53 -5.54 -26.55
N GLY A 42 22.46 -5.96 -25.70
CA GLY A 42 23.72 -5.24 -25.45
C GLY A 42 23.57 -3.93 -24.67
N VAL A 43 22.42 -3.71 -24.02
CA VAL A 43 22.15 -2.51 -23.20
C VAL A 43 22.68 -2.76 -21.78
N LYS A 44 23.53 -1.86 -21.29
CA LYS A 44 24.06 -1.95 -19.92
C LYS A 44 22.98 -1.67 -18.88
N THR A 45 23.02 -2.40 -17.76
CA THR A 45 22.02 -2.32 -16.71
C THR A 45 22.56 -1.68 -15.44
N VAL A 46 21.79 -0.75 -14.88
CA VAL A 46 22.02 -0.13 -13.57
C VAL A 46 20.82 -0.45 -12.69
N ALA A 47 21.00 -1.23 -11.64
CA ALA A 47 19.92 -1.72 -10.81
C ALA A 47 19.94 -1.10 -9.40
N GLY A 48 18.76 -0.69 -8.89
CA GLY A 48 18.62 -0.08 -7.56
C GLY A 48 17.21 -0.23 -7.00
N GLY A 49 16.98 0.43 -5.86
CA GLY A 49 15.70 0.35 -5.14
C GLY A 49 15.58 -0.87 -4.21
N PRO A 50 14.42 -1.07 -3.57
CA PRO A 50 14.24 -2.02 -2.47
C PRO A 50 14.60 -3.47 -2.81
N LEU A 51 14.23 -3.96 -4.00
CA LEU A 51 14.56 -5.33 -4.45
C LEU A 51 16.07 -5.56 -4.44
N PHE A 52 16.80 -4.70 -5.13
CA PHE A 52 18.25 -4.90 -5.30
C PHE A 52 19.02 -4.56 -4.02
N THR A 53 18.56 -3.60 -3.21
CA THR A 53 19.13 -3.33 -1.89
C THR A 53 19.07 -4.56 -0.99
N SER A 54 18.00 -5.36 -1.08
CA SER A 54 17.80 -6.56 -0.27
C SER A 54 18.44 -7.82 -0.88
N GLU A 55 18.53 -7.93 -2.21
CA GLU A 55 18.78 -9.22 -2.89
C GLU A 55 19.75 -9.12 -4.08
N HIS A 56 20.59 -8.09 -4.19
CA HIS A 56 21.49 -7.86 -5.33
C HIS A 56 22.40 -9.06 -5.67
N ALA A 57 22.79 -9.84 -4.66
CA ALA A 57 23.63 -11.02 -4.83
C ALA A 57 22.97 -12.10 -5.72
N GLY A 58 21.66 -12.08 -5.91
CA GLY A 58 20.91 -12.99 -6.78
C GLY A 58 20.76 -12.52 -8.25
N PHE A 59 21.51 -11.47 -8.66
CA PHE A 59 21.39 -10.85 -9.99
C PHE A 59 22.76 -10.70 -10.66
N ASP A 60 23.32 -11.81 -11.16
CA ASP A 60 24.66 -11.83 -11.78
C ASP A 60 24.76 -11.03 -13.07
N ASP A 61 23.66 -10.90 -13.81
CA ASP A 61 23.57 -10.25 -15.12
C ASP A 61 23.43 -8.73 -15.07
N VAL A 62 23.53 -8.12 -13.89
CA VAL A 62 23.50 -6.66 -13.70
C VAL A 62 24.92 -6.09 -13.77
N ASP A 63 25.12 -5.05 -14.61
CA ASP A 63 26.43 -4.41 -14.76
C ASP A 63 26.80 -3.56 -13.54
N HIS A 64 25.84 -2.76 -13.05
CA HIS A 64 26.06 -1.84 -11.93
C HIS A 64 24.92 -1.86 -10.93
N PHE A 65 25.23 -1.90 -9.64
CA PHE A 65 24.27 -1.75 -8.56
C PHE A 65 24.41 -0.38 -7.88
N VAL A 66 23.29 0.32 -7.75
CA VAL A 66 23.17 1.59 -7.04
C VAL A 66 22.15 1.37 -5.93
N LEU A 67 22.64 0.92 -4.76
CA LEU A 67 21.83 0.43 -3.65
C LEU A 67 21.49 1.52 -2.63
N ASN A 68 20.55 1.23 -1.76
CA ASN A 68 20.03 2.14 -0.73
C ASN A 68 19.35 3.38 -1.33
N GLU A 69 19.53 4.55 -0.73
CA GLU A 69 18.89 5.78 -1.20
C GLU A 69 19.69 6.40 -2.35
N ALA A 70 19.07 6.46 -3.52
CA ALA A 70 19.71 6.92 -4.75
C ALA A 70 20.25 8.36 -4.66
N GLU A 71 19.69 9.21 -3.82
CA GLU A 71 20.17 10.57 -3.60
C GLU A 71 21.63 10.61 -3.10
N VAL A 72 22.11 9.54 -2.45
CA VAL A 72 23.49 9.43 -1.96
C VAL A 72 24.37 8.63 -2.91
N THR A 73 23.88 7.55 -3.48
CA THR A 73 24.70 6.58 -4.23
C THR A 73 24.75 6.87 -5.72
N LEU A 74 23.65 7.38 -6.31
CA LEU A 74 23.58 7.65 -7.74
C LEU A 74 24.55 8.76 -8.21
N PRO A 75 24.75 9.90 -7.51
CA PRO A 75 25.72 10.90 -7.93
C PRO A 75 27.15 10.34 -8.03
N ARG A 76 27.55 9.50 -7.07
CA ARG A 76 28.88 8.83 -7.07
C ARG A 76 29.05 7.91 -8.27
N PHE A 77 28.00 7.15 -8.61
CA PHE A 77 28.00 6.30 -9.81
C PHE A 77 28.12 7.12 -11.09
N LEU A 78 27.32 8.20 -11.24
CA LEU A 78 27.35 9.04 -12.43
C LEU A 78 28.71 9.72 -12.63
N GLU A 79 29.32 10.22 -11.56
CA GLU A 79 30.67 10.82 -11.61
C GLU A 79 31.73 9.80 -12.07
N ASP A 80 31.72 8.58 -11.53
CA ASP A 80 32.62 7.51 -11.94
C ASP A 80 32.35 7.05 -13.39
N LEU A 81 31.08 7.04 -13.79
CA LEU A 81 30.67 6.71 -15.16
C LEU A 81 31.23 7.72 -16.17
N GLU A 82 31.11 9.00 -15.89
CA GLU A 82 31.68 10.08 -16.74
C GLU A 82 33.19 9.98 -16.86
N LYS A 83 33.87 9.54 -15.81
CA LYS A 83 35.33 9.31 -15.79
C LYS A 83 35.73 7.96 -16.42
N GLY A 84 34.78 7.13 -16.85
CA GLY A 84 35.06 5.80 -17.43
C GLY A 84 35.59 4.77 -16.41
N CYS A 85 35.36 5.00 -15.10
CA CYS A 85 35.82 4.12 -14.01
C CYS A 85 34.70 3.61 -13.11
N ALA A 86 33.48 3.50 -13.65
CA ALA A 86 32.31 3.03 -12.91
C ALA A 86 32.53 1.61 -12.32
N LYS A 87 32.25 1.47 -11.03
CA LYS A 87 32.35 0.22 -10.29
C LYS A 87 31.06 -0.60 -10.45
N ARG A 88 31.12 -1.88 -10.11
CA ARG A 88 29.93 -2.75 -10.11
C ARG A 88 28.95 -2.41 -8.97
N LEU A 89 29.43 -1.97 -7.80
CA LEU A 89 28.64 -1.78 -6.60
C LEU A 89 28.86 -0.40 -5.99
N TYR A 90 27.75 0.31 -5.77
CA TYR A 90 27.65 1.56 -4.99
C TYR A 90 26.61 1.35 -3.91
N GLU A 91 27.03 1.39 -2.66
CA GLU A 91 26.20 1.23 -1.48
C GLU A 91 26.60 2.24 -0.39
N THR A 92 25.72 2.45 0.57
CA THR A 92 25.97 3.35 1.70
C THR A 92 25.14 2.95 2.91
N LYS A 93 25.60 3.31 4.10
CA LYS A 93 24.81 3.27 5.35
C LYS A 93 24.23 4.64 5.70
N GLU A 94 24.56 5.66 4.93
CA GLU A 94 24.05 7.02 5.12
C GLU A 94 22.63 7.14 4.58
N PHE A 95 21.79 7.87 5.29
CA PHE A 95 20.44 8.22 4.84
C PHE A 95 20.45 9.60 4.19
N ALA A 96 19.75 9.73 3.08
CA ALA A 96 19.67 10.97 2.32
C ALA A 96 18.95 12.09 3.09
N ASP A 97 19.39 13.32 2.84
CA ASP A 97 18.58 14.51 3.11
C ASP A 97 17.51 14.64 2.01
N ILE A 98 16.29 14.19 2.30
CA ILE A 98 15.21 14.16 1.31
C ILE A 98 14.66 15.55 0.95
N GLN A 99 15.06 16.61 1.65
CA GLN A 99 14.76 17.98 1.24
C GLN A 99 15.50 18.37 -0.06
N ARG A 100 16.53 17.60 -0.43
CA ARG A 100 17.29 17.79 -1.69
C ARG A 100 16.76 16.93 -2.84
N THR A 101 15.77 16.06 -2.61
CA THR A 101 15.18 15.23 -3.67
C THR A 101 14.51 16.10 -4.73
N PRO A 102 14.84 15.96 -6.02
CA PRO A 102 14.23 16.75 -7.08
C PRO A 102 12.75 16.40 -7.27
N ALA A 103 11.97 17.35 -7.74
CA ALA A 103 10.57 17.10 -8.11
C ALA A 103 10.49 16.08 -9.26
N PRO A 104 9.50 15.15 -9.22
CA PRO A 104 9.30 14.20 -10.31
C PRO A 104 8.98 14.87 -11.64
N ARG A 105 9.51 14.30 -12.72
CA ARG A 105 9.27 14.72 -14.10
C ARG A 105 7.93 14.17 -14.60
N TRP A 106 6.81 14.77 -14.14
CA TRP A 106 5.44 14.31 -14.43
C TRP A 106 5.12 14.22 -15.92
N GLU A 107 5.76 15.07 -16.75
CA GLU A 107 5.60 15.08 -18.20
C GLU A 107 6.12 13.80 -18.89
N LEU A 108 6.96 13.02 -18.22
CA LEU A 108 7.42 11.72 -18.72
C LEU A 108 6.43 10.58 -18.45
N ALA A 109 5.43 10.80 -17.60
CA ALA A 109 4.44 9.79 -17.24
C ALA A 109 3.19 9.84 -18.15
N GLU A 110 2.73 8.67 -18.60
CA GLU A 110 1.45 8.56 -19.32
C GLU A 110 0.28 8.61 -18.32
N LEU A 111 0.00 9.81 -17.76
CA LEU A 111 -0.91 10.03 -16.63
C LEU A 111 -2.29 9.36 -16.78
N ASN A 112 -2.80 9.22 -18.00
CA ASN A 112 -4.09 8.60 -18.27
C ASN A 112 -4.14 7.09 -17.98
N ARG A 113 -3.00 6.44 -17.84
CA ARG A 113 -2.88 5.00 -17.54
C ARG A 113 -2.89 4.67 -16.05
N TYR A 114 -2.71 5.67 -15.19
CA TYR A 114 -2.66 5.47 -13.75
C TYR A 114 -4.03 5.69 -13.09
N ALA A 115 -4.34 4.92 -12.05
CA ALA A 115 -5.53 5.12 -11.23
C ALA A 115 -5.31 6.23 -10.19
N SER A 116 -4.13 6.27 -9.58
CA SER A 116 -3.65 7.31 -8.68
C SER A 116 -2.19 7.63 -9.00
N MET A 117 -1.74 8.81 -8.62
CA MET A 117 -0.32 9.18 -8.64
C MET A 117 0.23 9.16 -7.22
N SER A 118 1.53 8.93 -7.11
CA SER A 118 2.19 8.80 -5.81
C SER A 118 3.15 9.96 -5.59
N ILE A 119 3.10 10.55 -4.39
CA ILE A 119 4.12 11.47 -3.88
C ILE A 119 4.61 10.97 -2.53
N GLN A 120 5.75 11.43 -2.08
CA GLN A 120 6.32 11.07 -0.80
C GLN A 120 6.63 12.33 0.01
N TYR A 121 6.15 12.38 1.25
CA TYR A 121 6.50 13.44 2.20
C TYR A 121 7.62 13.00 3.14
N SER A 122 7.55 11.76 3.65
CA SER A 122 8.51 11.28 4.64
C SER A 122 9.09 9.91 4.32
N ARG A 123 10.23 9.59 4.93
CA ARG A 123 10.87 8.28 4.96
C ARG A 123 11.25 7.92 6.38
N GLY A 124 11.19 6.61 6.68
CA GLY A 124 11.47 6.04 7.99
C GLY A 124 10.24 5.98 8.89
N CYS A 125 10.32 5.12 9.90
CA CYS A 125 9.22 4.90 10.83
C CYS A 125 9.77 4.83 12.27
N PRO A 126 9.16 5.54 13.25
CA PRO A 126 9.63 5.52 14.63
C PRO A 126 9.32 4.21 15.35
N TYR A 127 8.45 3.38 14.78
CA TYR A 127 8.10 2.08 15.33
C TYR A 127 9.10 1.00 14.90
N ASP A 128 9.13 -0.09 15.65
CA ASP A 128 10.09 -1.18 15.51
C ASP A 128 9.36 -2.52 15.46
N CYS A 129 8.43 -2.66 14.52
CA CYS A 129 7.71 -3.91 14.29
C CYS A 129 8.65 -4.97 13.73
N GLU A 130 8.69 -6.17 14.33
CA GLU A 130 9.68 -7.20 14.06
C GLU A 130 9.71 -7.67 12.59
N PHE A 131 8.54 -7.73 11.95
CA PHE A 131 8.36 -8.19 10.57
C PHE A 131 8.58 -7.09 9.50
N CYS A 132 8.73 -5.83 9.91
CA CYS A 132 8.70 -4.70 8.99
C CYS A 132 10.09 -4.35 8.46
N ASN A 133 10.25 -4.29 7.15
CA ASN A 133 11.51 -3.92 6.50
C ASN A 133 11.72 -2.41 6.31
N VAL A 134 10.75 -1.58 6.69
CA VAL A 134 10.85 -0.11 6.54
C VAL A 134 12.04 0.42 7.30
N THR A 135 12.22 0.00 8.55
CA THR A 135 13.35 0.45 9.39
C THR A 135 14.70 -0.05 8.91
N THR A 136 14.73 -1.20 8.24
CA THR A 136 15.92 -1.73 7.56
C THR A 136 16.30 -0.89 6.34
N LEU A 137 15.31 -0.46 5.55
CA LEU A 137 15.53 0.30 4.32
C LEU A 137 15.75 1.79 4.57
N PHE A 138 14.99 2.40 5.49
CA PHE A 138 14.91 3.85 5.67
C PHE A 138 15.25 4.33 7.09
N GLY A 139 15.56 3.41 8.01
CA GLY A 139 15.92 3.70 9.40
C GLY A 139 14.74 4.09 10.29
N HIS A 140 15.04 4.23 11.58
CA HIS A 140 14.05 4.62 12.61
C HIS A 140 13.83 6.14 12.68
N ARG A 141 14.74 6.93 12.10
CA ARG A 141 14.64 8.39 12.12
C ARG A 141 13.70 8.84 11.00
N TRP A 142 12.58 9.42 11.40
CA TRP A 142 11.62 10.03 10.48
C TRP A 142 12.21 11.31 9.84
N ARG A 143 12.29 11.35 8.53
CA ARG A 143 12.86 12.45 7.72
C ARG A 143 11.80 12.95 6.76
N THR A 144 11.69 14.25 6.55
CA THR A 144 10.66 14.85 5.70
C THR A 144 11.22 15.73 4.61
N LYS A 145 10.48 15.82 3.53
CA LYS A 145 10.57 16.95 2.60
C LYS A 145 10.08 18.23 3.26
N ALA A 146 10.55 19.37 2.78
CA ALA A 146 9.99 20.65 3.16
C ALA A 146 8.57 20.81 2.59
N THR A 147 7.67 21.44 3.34
CA THR A 147 6.28 21.68 2.91
C THR A 147 6.17 22.36 1.53
N PRO A 148 6.95 23.42 1.22
CA PRO A 148 6.92 24.03 -0.12
C PRO A 148 7.32 23.06 -1.23
N GLN A 149 8.23 22.11 -0.97
CA GLN A 149 8.64 21.07 -1.93
C GLN A 149 7.47 20.12 -2.25
N VAL A 150 6.72 19.67 -1.24
CA VAL A 150 5.53 18.84 -1.43
C VAL A 150 4.46 19.58 -2.24
N ILE A 151 4.21 20.84 -1.91
CA ILE A 151 3.23 21.68 -2.63
C ILE A 151 3.66 21.86 -4.09
N ALA A 152 4.95 22.11 -4.36
CA ALA A 152 5.47 22.25 -5.73
C ALA A 152 5.31 20.95 -6.56
N GLU A 153 5.51 19.77 -5.94
CA GLU A 153 5.27 18.48 -6.59
C GLU A 153 3.78 18.29 -6.95
N LEU A 154 2.87 18.65 -6.03
CA LEU A 154 1.43 18.62 -6.25
C LEU A 154 0.99 19.62 -7.33
N ASP A 155 1.53 20.83 -7.34
CA ASP A 155 1.26 21.85 -8.36
C ASP A 155 1.75 21.40 -9.74
N GLY A 156 2.94 20.82 -9.82
CA GLY A 156 3.46 20.23 -11.05
C GLY A 156 2.56 19.12 -11.59
N LEU A 157 2.11 18.24 -10.72
CA LEU A 157 1.18 17.17 -11.07
C LEU A 157 -0.18 17.72 -11.54
N PHE A 158 -0.72 18.73 -10.85
CA PHE A 158 -1.97 19.38 -11.20
C PHE A 158 -1.85 20.14 -12.53
N ALA A 159 -0.73 20.83 -12.76
CA ALA A 159 -0.43 21.53 -14.02
C ALA A 159 -0.29 20.55 -15.20
N ALA A 160 0.24 19.35 -14.97
CA ALA A 160 0.27 18.27 -15.96
C ALA A 160 -1.12 17.67 -16.29
N GLY A 161 -2.20 18.20 -15.70
CA GLY A 161 -3.59 17.81 -15.97
C GLY A 161 -4.16 16.71 -15.05
N TRP A 162 -3.43 16.32 -13.99
CA TRP A 162 -3.95 15.32 -13.06
C TRP A 162 -5.12 15.87 -12.21
N ARG A 163 -6.21 15.10 -12.12
CA ARG A 163 -7.44 15.48 -11.39
C ARG A 163 -8.03 14.30 -10.60
N ARG A 164 -7.24 13.24 -10.39
CA ARG A 164 -7.64 12.03 -9.65
C ARG A 164 -6.89 11.94 -8.33
N GLY A 165 -7.11 10.87 -7.58
CA GLY A 165 -6.49 10.65 -6.28
C GLY A 165 -4.96 10.70 -6.28
N VAL A 166 -4.38 11.18 -5.17
CA VAL A 166 -2.95 11.17 -4.91
C VAL A 166 -2.68 10.34 -3.66
N PHE A 167 -1.74 9.41 -3.78
CA PHE A 167 -1.27 8.57 -2.69
C PHE A 167 0.04 9.12 -2.12
N PHE A 168 0.01 9.52 -0.87
CA PHE A 168 1.20 9.79 -0.07
C PHE A 168 1.78 8.45 0.35
N VAL A 169 2.87 8.03 -0.30
CA VAL A 169 3.50 6.71 -0.11
C VAL A 169 4.40 6.64 1.11
N ASP A 170 4.03 7.37 2.15
CA ASP A 170 4.73 7.40 3.43
C ASP A 170 4.45 6.10 4.20
N ASP A 171 5.46 5.54 4.84
CA ASP A 171 5.31 4.33 5.65
C ASP A 171 4.47 4.57 6.91
N ASN A 172 4.54 5.78 7.46
CA ASN A 172 3.70 6.28 8.53
C ASN A 172 3.65 7.80 8.48
N LEU A 173 2.64 8.38 7.83
CA LEU A 173 2.53 9.83 7.64
C LEU A 173 2.56 10.60 8.96
N ILE A 174 1.96 10.05 10.02
CA ILE A 174 1.82 10.71 11.33
C ILE A 174 3.05 10.53 12.26
N GLY A 175 4.19 10.16 11.72
CA GLY A 175 5.42 9.96 12.50
C GLY A 175 5.89 11.19 13.29
N ASN A 176 5.56 12.42 12.83
CA ASN A 176 5.74 13.66 13.57
C ASN A 176 4.48 14.53 13.48
N ARG A 177 3.59 14.36 14.45
CA ARG A 177 2.30 15.06 14.50
C ARG A 177 2.45 16.57 14.56
N LYS A 178 3.49 17.09 15.25
CA LYS A 178 3.73 18.52 15.36
C LYS A 178 4.00 19.15 14.01
N ALA A 179 4.95 18.62 13.25
CA ALA A 179 5.28 19.12 11.91
C ALA A 179 4.08 19.01 10.94
N LEU A 180 3.27 17.95 11.06
CA LEU A 180 2.03 17.83 10.28
C LEU A 180 1.04 18.96 10.60
N ASN A 181 0.76 19.17 11.89
CA ASN A 181 -0.25 20.15 12.33
C ASN A 181 0.18 21.59 12.05
N GLU A 182 1.46 21.91 12.21
CA GLU A 182 1.96 23.27 12.11
C GLU A 182 2.32 23.68 10.68
N ASP A 183 2.74 22.73 9.82
CA ASP A 183 3.27 23.05 8.49
C ASP A 183 2.49 22.39 7.33
N LEU A 184 2.51 21.06 7.23
CA LEU A 184 2.04 20.38 6.02
C LEU A 184 0.52 20.46 5.85
N LEU A 185 -0.26 20.14 6.90
CA LEU A 185 -1.72 20.09 6.79
C LEU A 185 -2.34 21.47 6.52
N PRO A 186 -1.91 22.57 7.17
CA PRO A 186 -2.37 23.91 6.81
C PRO A 186 -2.12 24.24 5.34
N ALA A 187 -0.93 23.92 4.83
CA ALA A 187 -0.58 24.16 3.44
C ALA A 187 -1.41 23.30 2.46
N LEU A 188 -1.68 22.03 2.80
CA LEU A 188 -2.56 21.16 2.02
C LEU A 188 -4.01 21.64 2.02
N ILE A 189 -4.53 22.11 3.16
CA ILE A 189 -5.88 22.68 3.25
C ILE A 189 -6.00 23.90 2.31
N GLU A 190 -5.00 24.77 2.31
CA GLU A 190 -4.97 25.93 1.39
C GLU A 190 -4.87 25.46 -0.06
N TRP A 191 -3.98 24.52 -0.35
CA TRP A 191 -3.78 23.97 -1.69
C TRP A 191 -5.05 23.32 -2.25
N GLN A 192 -5.86 22.66 -1.41
CA GLN A 192 -7.11 21.99 -1.81
C GLN A 192 -8.22 22.95 -2.25
N LYS A 193 -8.15 24.23 -1.91
CA LYS A 193 -9.20 25.19 -2.26
C LYS A 193 -9.44 25.20 -3.77
N GLY A 194 -10.63 24.82 -4.18
CA GLY A 194 -11.06 24.75 -5.59
C GLY A 194 -10.49 23.56 -6.40
N LYS A 195 -9.75 22.63 -5.79
CA LYS A 195 -9.16 21.47 -6.49
C LYS A 195 -9.89 20.15 -6.20
N ASP A 196 -10.29 19.90 -4.96
CA ASP A 196 -10.98 18.68 -4.50
C ASP A 196 -10.32 17.36 -4.96
N ILE A 197 -9.00 17.27 -4.79
CA ILE A 197 -8.20 16.09 -5.12
C ILE A 197 -8.20 15.14 -3.92
N PRO A 198 -8.76 13.91 -4.00
CA PRO A 198 -8.77 13.00 -2.87
C PRO A 198 -7.34 12.50 -2.58
N LEU A 199 -6.92 12.63 -1.32
CA LEU A 199 -5.65 12.16 -0.83
C LEU A 199 -5.82 10.85 -0.07
N GLN A 200 -4.83 9.98 -0.16
CA GLN A 200 -4.74 8.74 0.62
C GLN A 200 -3.33 8.55 1.15
N THR A 201 -3.19 7.81 2.25
CA THR A 201 -1.88 7.53 2.87
C THR A 201 -1.92 6.28 3.74
N GLN A 202 -0.74 5.91 4.27
CA GLN A 202 -0.57 4.89 5.31
C GLN A 202 -0.21 5.56 6.64
N LEU A 203 -0.75 5.02 7.72
CA LEU A 203 -0.50 5.52 9.07
C LEU A 203 -0.87 4.50 10.14
N SER A 204 -0.46 4.75 11.37
CA SER A 204 -0.79 3.92 12.52
C SER A 204 -2.14 4.27 13.14
N ILE A 205 -2.76 3.29 13.82
CA ILE A 205 -4.13 3.39 14.38
C ILE A 205 -4.25 4.46 15.47
N ASP A 206 -3.15 4.85 16.10
CA ASP A 206 -3.09 5.87 17.14
C ASP A 206 -3.43 7.28 16.64
N LEU A 207 -3.66 7.48 15.33
CA LEU A 207 -4.37 8.66 14.81
C LEU A 207 -5.73 8.85 15.51
N ALA A 208 -6.42 7.76 15.85
CA ALA A 208 -7.71 7.79 16.51
C ALA A 208 -7.72 8.50 17.88
N ASP A 209 -6.55 8.69 18.49
CA ASP A 209 -6.40 9.41 19.77
C ASP A 209 -6.33 10.94 19.60
N ASP A 210 -6.15 11.42 18.37
CA ASP A 210 -5.94 12.83 18.06
C ASP A 210 -7.06 13.35 17.15
N GLU A 211 -8.12 13.86 17.76
CA GLU A 211 -9.28 14.38 17.03
C GLU A 211 -8.94 15.60 16.18
N LEU A 212 -8.01 16.46 16.65
CA LEU A 212 -7.60 17.65 15.91
C LEU A 212 -6.83 17.26 14.66
N LEU A 213 -5.82 16.39 14.80
CA LEU A 213 -5.03 15.89 13.66
C LEU A 213 -5.94 15.16 12.66
N THR A 214 -6.85 14.30 13.14
CA THR A 214 -7.81 13.59 12.29
C THR A 214 -8.67 14.56 11.50
N LYS A 215 -9.20 15.61 12.16
CA LYS A 215 -9.99 16.65 11.49
C LYS A 215 -9.17 17.40 10.44
N MET A 216 -7.96 17.82 10.78
CA MET A 216 -7.09 18.53 9.84
C MET A 216 -6.72 17.69 8.63
N MET A 217 -6.48 16.38 8.80
CA MET A 217 -6.27 15.47 7.69
C MET A 217 -7.48 15.40 6.75
N VAL A 218 -8.69 15.30 7.32
CA VAL A 218 -9.93 15.31 6.52
C VAL A 218 -10.10 16.62 5.78
N ASP A 219 -9.86 17.75 6.46
CA ASP A 219 -9.94 19.09 5.86
C ASP A 219 -8.88 19.27 4.74
N ALA A 220 -7.69 18.69 4.89
CA ALA A 220 -6.62 18.65 3.88
C ALA A 220 -6.93 17.73 2.67
N GLY A 221 -8.04 17.01 2.68
CA GLY A 221 -8.47 16.19 1.55
C GLY A 221 -8.14 14.71 1.68
N PHE A 222 -7.57 14.23 2.79
CA PHE A 222 -7.44 12.80 3.01
C PHE A 222 -8.81 12.15 3.14
N ARG A 223 -9.03 11.08 2.36
CA ARG A 223 -10.30 10.33 2.29
C ARG A 223 -10.11 8.87 2.66
N THR A 224 -8.95 8.32 2.38
CA THR A 224 -8.64 6.92 2.61
C THR A 224 -7.32 6.80 3.37
N VAL A 225 -7.29 5.95 4.39
CA VAL A 225 -6.08 5.62 5.14
C VAL A 225 -5.91 4.11 5.21
N PHE A 226 -4.70 3.63 4.94
CA PHE A 226 -4.33 2.25 5.18
C PHE A 226 -3.70 2.11 6.56
N ILE A 227 -4.17 1.16 7.34
CA ILE A 227 -3.72 0.93 8.72
C ILE A 227 -3.35 -0.54 8.90
N GLY A 228 -2.12 -0.81 9.33
CA GLY A 228 -1.71 -2.12 9.77
C GLY A 228 -2.39 -2.48 11.10
N ILE A 229 -3.47 -3.23 11.06
CA ILE A 229 -4.14 -3.78 12.24
C ILE A 229 -3.38 -5.01 12.73
N GLU A 230 -2.89 -5.80 11.81
CA GLU A 230 -2.19 -7.07 11.88
C GLU A 230 -3.07 -8.16 12.49
N THR A 231 -3.38 -8.08 13.78
CA THR A 231 -4.14 -9.10 14.49
C THR A 231 -4.98 -8.48 15.62
N PRO A 232 -6.12 -9.08 15.99
CA PRO A 232 -6.86 -8.72 17.21
C PRO A 232 -6.30 -9.39 18.47
N ASP A 233 -5.17 -10.10 18.37
CA ASP A 233 -4.55 -10.79 19.47
C ASP A 233 -3.45 -9.97 20.14
N GLU A 234 -3.58 -9.74 21.46
CA GLU A 234 -2.64 -8.89 22.22
C GLU A 234 -1.27 -9.56 22.41
N GLU A 235 -1.19 -10.87 22.47
CA GLU A 235 0.07 -11.59 22.63
C GLU A 235 0.86 -11.57 21.33
N SER A 236 0.20 -11.82 20.20
CA SER A 236 0.79 -11.68 18.86
C SER A 236 1.22 -10.24 18.55
N LEU A 237 0.45 -9.22 18.99
CA LEU A 237 0.88 -7.82 18.91
C LEU A 237 2.12 -7.53 19.77
N SER A 238 2.25 -8.20 20.90
CA SER A 238 3.42 -8.08 21.78
C SER A 238 4.64 -8.74 21.16
N GLU A 239 4.48 -9.93 20.64
CA GLU A 239 5.50 -10.71 19.93
C GLU A 239 6.12 -9.88 18.81
N CYS A 240 5.31 -9.34 17.92
CA CYS A 240 5.80 -8.56 16.78
C CYS A 240 6.13 -7.10 17.11
N ASN A 241 6.13 -6.70 18.38
CA ASN A 241 6.43 -5.35 18.86
C ASN A 241 5.54 -4.24 18.24
N LYS A 242 4.26 -4.56 17.93
CA LYS A 242 3.28 -3.59 17.42
C LYS A 242 2.63 -2.78 18.56
N ARG A 243 3.44 -2.03 19.30
CA ARG A 243 3.04 -1.35 20.54
C ARG A 243 1.87 -0.37 20.35
N GLN A 244 1.81 0.33 19.21
CA GLN A 244 0.78 1.31 18.90
C GLN A 244 -0.63 0.71 18.77
N ASN A 245 -0.74 -0.61 18.61
CA ASN A 245 -2.01 -1.33 18.52
C ASN A 245 -2.45 -1.95 19.86
N LYS A 246 -1.58 -1.98 20.88
CA LYS A 246 -1.83 -2.67 22.16
C LYS A 246 -2.68 -1.86 23.13
N GLY A 247 -3.42 -2.58 23.98
CA GLY A 247 -4.19 -1.97 25.07
C GLY A 247 -5.35 -1.07 24.58
N ARG A 248 -5.89 -1.34 23.39
CA ARG A 248 -6.86 -0.49 22.70
C ARG A 248 -8.08 -1.28 22.24
N ASN A 249 -9.21 -0.62 22.14
CA ASN A 249 -10.33 -1.15 21.38
C ASN A 249 -10.19 -0.77 19.89
N LEU A 250 -9.43 -1.56 19.15
CA LEU A 250 -9.16 -1.32 17.73
C LEU A 250 -10.43 -1.19 16.87
N VAL A 251 -11.53 -1.89 17.23
CA VAL A 251 -12.82 -1.76 16.52
C VAL A 251 -13.41 -0.36 16.71
N ASP A 252 -13.38 0.17 17.93
CA ASP A 252 -13.91 1.50 18.21
C ASP A 252 -13.03 2.60 17.63
N ASP A 253 -11.71 2.39 17.62
CA ASP A 253 -10.77 3.31 16.98
C ASP A 253 -11.02 3.42 15.47
N VAL A 254 -11.16 2.29 14.77
CA VAL A 254 -11.52 2.27 13.35
C VAL A 254 -12.84 3.02 13.11
N LYS A 255 -13.86 2.78 13.92
CA LYS A 255 -15.15 3.47 13.78
C LYS A 255 -15.05 4.96 14.08
N ARG A 256 -14.17 5.38 15.01
CA ARG A 256 -13.90 6.79 15.29
C ARG A 256 -13.36 7.50 14.06
N LEU A 257 -12.36 6.90 13.38
CA LEU A 257 -11.82 7.42 12.13
C LEU A 257 -12.87 7.45 11.00
N GLN A 258 -13.70 6.41 10.88
CA GLN A 258 -14.79 6.37 9.90
C GLN A 258 -15.84 7.48 10.17
N ARG A 259 -16.18 7.75 11.43
CA ARG A 259 -17.08 8.85 11.81
C ARG A 259 -16.47 10.22 11.54
N ALA A 260 -15.15 10.34 11.60
CA ALA A 260 -14.44 11.57 11.24
C ALA A 260 -14.42 11.82 9.72
N GLY A 261 -14.70 10.82 8.88
CA GLY A 261 -14.76 10.94 7.41
C GLY A 261 -13.65 10.25 6.66
N LEU A 262 -12.91 9.32 7.29
CA LEU A 262 -11.88 8.52 6.68
C LEU A 262 -12.40 7.11 6.34
N GLU A 263 -12.15 6.65 5.11
CA GLU A 263 -12.24 5.24 4.77
C GLU A 263 -10.99 4.53 5.31
N VAL A 264 -11.17 3.61 6.26
CA VAL A 264 -10.08 2.79 6.78
C VAL A 264 -9.97 1.51 5.97
N GLN A 265 -8.83 1.31 5.34
CA GLN A 265 -8.41 0.04 4.76
C GLN A 265 -7.46 -0.64 5.76
N GLY A 266 -7.55 -1.95 5.93
CA GLY A 266 -6.81 -2.66 6.97
C GLY A 266 -5.90 -3.75 6.43
N GLY A 267 -4.65 -3.78 6.95
CA GLY A 267 -3.72 -4.89 6.80
C GLY A 267 -3.85 -5.86 7.96
N PHE A 268 -3.87 -7.16 7.67
CA PHE A 268 -4.02 -8.26 8.63
C PHE A 268 -3.02 -9.35 8.32
N ILE A 269 -2.48 -9.96 9.36
CA ILE A 269 -1.51 -11.04 9.27
C ILE A 269 -1.97 -12.19 10.14
N VAL A 270 -1.78 -13.43 9.68
CA VAL A 270 -1.90 -14.66 10.47
C VAL A 270 -0.62 -15.49 10.34
N GLY A 271 -0.31 -16.26 11.37
CA GLY A 271 0.89 -17.10 11.44
C GLY A 271 1.94 -16.60 12.43
N PHE A 272 1.59 -15.71 13.35
CA PHE A 272 2.42 -15.39 14.51
C PHE A 272 2.58 -16.60 15.41
N ASP A 273 3.65 -16.65 16.19
CA ASP A 273 3.94 -17.79 17.07
C ASP A 273 2.87 -17.97 18.18
N HIS A 274 2.19 -16.89 18.59
CA HIS A 274 1.09 -16.89 19.54
C HIS A 274 -0.31 -17.06 18.89
N ASP A 275 -0.40 -17.31 17.58
CA ASP A 275 -1.68 -17.55 16.93
C ASP A 275 -2.18 -18.99 17.24
N PHE A 276 -3.37 -19.09 17.83
CA PHE A 276 -4.07 -20.36 18.03
C PHE A 276 -5.18 -20.56 17.00
N ALA A 277 -5.79 -21.73 16.97
CA ALA A 277 -6.79 -22.10 15.95
C ALA A 277 -8.03 -21.18 15.89
N ASP A 278 -8.34 -20.43 16.94
CA ASP A 278 -9.45 -19.48 17.02
C ASP A 278 -9.11 -18.13 16.34
N ILE A 279 -7.81 -17.84 16.07
CA ILE A 279 -7.39 -16.57 15.48
C ILE A 279 -8.11 -16.27 14.17
N PHE A 280 -8.34 -17.26 13.34
CA PHE A 280 -9.04 -17.09 12.07
C PHE A 280 -10.46 -16.58 12.25
N GLN A 281 -11.18 -17.12 13.24
CA GLN A 281 -12.53 -16.66 13.56
C GLN A 281 -12.53 -15.26 14.19
N ARG A 282 -11.58 -14.98 15.07
CA ARG A 282 -11.40 -13.66 15.71
C ARG A 282 -11.08 -12.60 14.66
N GLN A 283 -10.24 -12.87 13.67
CA GLN A 283 -9.96 -11.98 12.55
C GLN A 283 -11.22 -11.71 11.70
N ILE A 284 -11.96 -12.76 11.33
CA ILE A 284 -13.23 -12.60 10.59
C ILE A 284 -14.20 -11.71 11.36
N GLU A 285 -14.37 -11.94 12.66
CA GLU A 285 -15.28 -11.14 13.50
C GLU A 285 -14.81 -9.69 13.60
N PHE A 286 -13.52 -9.46 13.80
CA PHE A 286 -12.93 -8.13 13.86
C PHE A 286 -13.21 -7.35 12.56
N ILE A 287 -12.88 -7.94 11.41
CA ILE A 287 -13.09 -7.32 10.09
C ILE A 287 -14.58 -7.01 9.88
N GLN A 288 -15.48 -7.90 10.30
CA GLN A 288 -16.93 -7.68 10.19
C GLN A 288 -17.46 -6.59 11.13
N LYS A 289 -16.98 -6.55 12.39
CA LYS A 289 -17.42 -5.61 13.43
C LYS A 289 -16.90 -4.19 13.18
N SER A 290 -15.64 -4.06 12.73
CA SER A 290 -15.00 -2.77 12.44
C SER A 290 -15.58 -2.09 11.20
N GLY A 291 -16.14 -2.84 10.26
CA GLY A 291 -16.63 -2.31 9.00
C GLY A 291 -15.52 -1.97 7.99
N ILE A 292 -14.29 -2.45 8.19
CA ILE A 292 -13.20 -2.32 7.21
C ILE A 292 -13.61 -3.05 5.93
N VAL A 293 -13.95 -2.31 4.88
CA VAL A 293 -14.46 -2.87 3.62
C VAL A 293 -13.33 -3.54 2.84
N THR A 294 -12.21 -2.85 2.70
CA THR A 294 -10.98 -3.37 2.06
C THR A 294 -10.06 -3.92 3.14
N ALA A 295 -9.98 -5.23 3.26
CA ALA A 295 -9.12 -5.94 4.20
C ALA A 295 -8.09 -6.76 3.43
N MET A 296 -6.82 -6.41 3.55
CA MET A 296 -5.71 -7.20 3.02
C MET A 296 -5.28 -8.19 4.10
N VAL A 297 -5.41 -9.47 3.85
CA VAL A 297 -5.00 -10.53 4.79
C VAL A 297 -3.86 -11.30 4.15
N GLY A 298 -2.77 -11.48 4.88
CA GLY A 298 -1.60 -12.21 4.45
C GLY A 298 -1.12 -13.23 5.48
N LEU A 299 -0.29 -14.16 5.03
CA LEU A 299 0.50 -15.00 5.92
C LEU A 299 1.74 -14.23 6.37
N LEU A 300 2.20 -14.47 7.60
CA LEU A 300 3.42 -13.86 8.12
C LEU A 300 4.60 -14.23 7.22
N GLN A 301 5.34 -13.22 6.81
CA GLN A 301 6.59 -13.35 6.07
C GLN A 301 7.72 -12.67 6.84
N ALA A 302 8.92 -13.21 6.70
CA ALA A 302 10.15 -12.67 7.29
C ALA A 302 11.02 -12.05 6.17
N PRO A 303 10.82 -10.77 5.80
CA PRO A 303 11.63 -10.11 4.78
C PRO A 303 13.11 -10.05 5.19
N PRO A 304 14.05 -10.15 4.24
CA PRO A 304 15.48 -10.06 4.53
C PRO A 304 15.86 -8.80 5.32
N GLY A 305 16.74 -8.96 6.31
CA GLY A 305 17.24 -7.88 7.15
C GLY A 305 16.28 -7.41 8.24
N THR A 306 15.10 -8.00 8.39
CA THR A 306 14.19 -7.73 9.52
C THR A 306 14.61 -8.54 10.76
N ARG A 307 14.25 -8.04 11.96
CA ARG A 307 14.49 -8.76 13.21
C ARG A 307 13.81 -10.13 13.24
N LEU A 308 12.63 -10.24 12.64
CA LEU A 308 11.93 -11.52 12.46
C LEU A 308 12.78 -12.49 11.64
N ASN A 309 13.37 -12.01 10.53
CA ASN A 309 14.24 -12.82 9.70
C ASN A 309 15.47 -13.32 10.47
N GLU A 310 16.14 -12.42 11.21
CA GLU A 310 17.30 -12.78 12.03
C GLU A 310 16.94 -13.77 13.15
N ARG A 311 15.78 -13.61 13.79
CA ARG A 311 15.30 -14.53 14.84
C ARG A 311 15.01 -15.91 14.25
N LEU A 312 14.22 -15.98 13.19
CA LEU A 312 13.84 -17.24 12.57
C LEU A 312 15.00 -17.96 11.89
N GLN A 313 16.02 -17.22 11.42
CA GLN A 313 17.25 -17.83 10.94
C GLN A 313 18.01 -18.56 12.04
N LYS A 314 18.10 -17.96 13.24
CA LYS A 314 18.73 -18.60 14.42
C LYS A 314 17.94 -19.80 14.93
N GLU A 315 16.63 -19.82 14.70
CA GLU A 315 15.74 -20.90 15.09
C GLU A 315 15.63 -21.99 14.00
N ASP A 316 16.33 -21.86 12.87
CA ASP A 316 16.25 -22.74 11.70
C ASP A 316 14.82 -22.88 11.14
N ARG A 317 14.09 -21.77 11.13
CA ARG A 317 12.67 -21.68 10.71
C ARG A 317 12.46 -20.86 9.45
N LEU A 318 13.49 -20.54 8.69
CA LEU A 318 13.34 -19.94 7.34
C LEU A 318 13.29 -21.03 6.27
N LEU A 319 12.30 -20.95 5.35
CA LEU A 319 12.14 -21.92 4.25
C LEU A 319 12.93 -21.48 3.02
N ALA A 320 12.57 -20.38 2.42
CA ALA A 320 13.13 -19.86 1.19
C ALA A 320 12.97 -18.35 1.13
N GLN A 321 13.38 -17.74 0.01
CA GLN A 321 13.08 -16.32 -0.22
C GLN A 321 11.56 -16.09 -0.31
N GLY A 322 11.06 -15.08 0.39
CA GLY A 322 9.66 -14.67 0.28
C GLY A 322 9.32 -14.13 -1.11
N SER A 323 8.05 -14.26 -1.50
CA SER A 323 7.54 -13.69 -2.75
C SER A 323 7.51 -12.17 -2.75
N GLY A 324 7.44 -11.56 -1.55
CA GLY A 324 7.21 -10.12 -1.38
C GLY A 324 5.76 -9.69 -1.66
N ASP A 325 4.87 -10.61 -1.98
CA ASP A 325 3.44 -10.36 -2.11
C ASP A 325 2.74 -10.73 -0.80
N ASN A 326 2.14 -9.74 -0.16
CA ASN A 326 1.49 -9.91 1.14
C ASN A 326 0.11 -10.61 1.04
N VAL A 327 -0.36 -10.95 -0.16
CA VAL A 327 -1.72 -11.49 -0.37
C VAL A 327 -1.76 -12.73 -1.26
N ASP A 328 -0.63 -13.26 -1.67
CA ASP A 328 -0.55 -14.46 -2.53
C ASP A 328 -0.75 -15.79 -1.76
N GLY A 329 -0.86 -15.72 -0.44
CA GLY A 329 -1.02 -16.91 0.42
C GLY A 329 0.26 -17.70 0.63
N THR A 330 1.43 -17.14 0.29
CA THR A 330 2.73 -17.76 0.56
C THR A 330 3.35 -17.25 1.86
N THR A 331 4.20 -18.07 2.44
CA THR A 331 5.06 -17.71 3.57
C THR A 331 6.44 -18.31 3.37
N ASN A 332 7.46 -17.63 3.87
CA ASN A 332 8.85 -18.08 3.85
C ASN A 332 9.33 -18.55 5.23
N ILE A 333 8.41 -18.82 6.14
CA ILE A 333 8.73 -19.29 7.50
C ILE A 333 8.11 -20.66 7.79
N VAL A 334 8.72 -21.39 8.73
CA VAL A 334 8.09 -22.53 9.40
C VAL A 334 7.29 -21.98 10.59
N PRO A 335 5.95 -21.94 10.52
CA PRO A 335 5.14 -21.42 11.62
C PRO A 335 5.15 -22.41 12.80
N VAL A 336 4.80 -21.95 14.00
CA VAL A 336 4.55 -22.81 15.17
C VAL A 336 3.27 -23.63 14.96
N MET A 337 2.25 -22.99 14.41
CA MET A 337 1.03 -23.67 13.97
C MET A 337 1.34 -24.59 12.78
N ASP A 338 0.66 -25.73 12.68
CA ASP A 338 0.76 -26.58 11.50
C ASP A 338 0.49 -25.79 10.21
N LEU A 339 1.38 -25.92 9.22
CA LEU A 339 1.34 -25.10 8.00
C LEU A 339 0.06 -25.34 7.17
N ALA A 340 -0.45 -26.59 7.17
CA ALA A 340 -1.68 -26.89 6.45
C ALA A 340 -2.89 -26.26 7.15
N ALA A 341 -2.94 -26.32 8.48
CA ALA A 341 -3.98 -25.64 9.27
C ALA A 341 -3.93 -24.12 9.10
N LEU A 342 -2.73 -23.53 9.04
CA LEU A 342 -2.54 -22.09 8.80
C LEU A 342 -3.09 -21.68 7.43
N ARG A 343 -2.75 -22.43 6.38
CA ARG A 343 -3.24 -22.18 5.01
C ARG A 343 -4.74 -22.34 4.90
N GLU A 344 -5.31 -23.40 5.45
CA GLU A 344 -6.76 -23.61 5.48
C GLU A 344 -7.49 -22.47 6.23
N GLY A 345 -6.94 -22.06 7.37
CA GLY A 345 -7.47 -20.94 8.13
C GLY A 345 -7.43 -19.61 7.38
N TYR A 346 -6.33 -19.31 6.70
CA TYR A 346 -6.18 -18.15 5.83
C TYR A 346 -7.22 -18.15 4.70
N GLU A 347 -7.35 -19.26 3.97
CA GLU A 347 -8.38 -19.38 2.93
C GLU A 347 -9.80 -19.23 3.49
N ARG A 348 -10.07 -19.77 4.67
CA ARG A 348 -11.36 -19.62 5.36
C ARG A 348 -11.67 -18.16 5.65
N ILE A 349 -10.68 -17.36 6.09
CA ILE A 349 -10.85 -15.92 6.26
C ILE A 349 -11.25 -15.29 4.94
N LEU A 350 -10.47 -15.47 3.88
CA LEU A 350 -10.70 -14.83 2.56
C LEU A 350 -12.05 -15.23 1.97
N ARG A 351 -12.37 -16.52 1.94
CA ARG A 351 -13.66 -17.03 1.45
C ARG A 351 -14.83 -16.45 2.24
N THR A 352 -14.67 -16.26 3.55
CA THR A 352 -15.73 -15.71 4.40
C THR A 352 -15.91 -14.22 4.19
N ILE A 353 -14.85 -13.42 4.34
CA ILE A 353 -14.95 -11.95 4.31
C ILE A 353 -15.35 -11.40 2.94
N TYR A 354 -15.01 -12.12 1.84
CA TYR A 354 -15.35 -11.75 0.48
C TYR A 354 -16.55 -12.52 -0.09
N SER A 355 -17.18 -13.41 0.70
CA SER A 355 -18.49 -13.95 0.31
C SER A 355 -19.54 -12.84 0.19
N PRO A 356 -20.48 -12.90 -0.77
CA PRO A 356 -21.46 -11.84 -0.94
C PRO A 356 -22.21 -11.47 0.34
N LYS A 357 -22.65 -12.46 1.13
CA LYS A 357 -23.39 -12.22 2.37
C LYS A 357 -22.58 -11.38 3.38
N HIS A 358 -21.34 -11.77 3.66
CA HIS A 358 -20.48 -11.12 4.66
C HIS A 358 -19.96 -9.78 4.13
N TYR A 359 -19.53 -9.73 2.89
CA TYR A 359 -19.02 -8.50 2.28
C TYR A 359 -20.06 -7.38 2.27
N TYR A 360 -21.25 -7.62 1.73
CA TYR A 360 -22.30 -6.60 1.69
C TYR A 360 -22.87 -6.24 3.07
N LYS A 361 -22.83 -7.17 4.05
CA LYS A 361 -23.14 -6.85 5.46
C LYS A 361 -22.10 -5.84 6.00
N ARG A 362 -20.81 -6.09 5.74
CA ARG A 362 -19.71 -5.23 6.18
C ARG A 362 -19.75 -3.87 5.53
N VAL A 363 -20.02 -3.77 4.22
CA VAL A 363 -20.26 -2.49 3.54
C VAL A 363 -21.37 -1.70 4.23
N ARG A 364 -22.49 -2.32 4.60
CA ARG A 364 -23.55 -1.63 5.35
C ARG A 364 -23.11 -1.22 6.75
N THR A 365 -22.27 -2.00 7.43
CA THR A 365 -21.68 -1.60 8.72
C THR A 365 -20.86 -0.33 8.56
N PHE A 366 -19.96 -0.28 7.60
CA PHE A 366 -19.20 0.91 7.26
C PHE A 366 -20.10 2.12 6.95
N LEU A 367 -21.04 1.98 6.01
CA LEU A 367 -21.92 3.09 5.59
C LEU A 367 -22.82 3.62 6.71
N ARG A 368 -23.05 2.87 7.80
CA ARG A 368 -23.75 3.36 9.00
C ARG A 368 -22.88 4.26 9.84
N GLU A 369 -21.61 3.93 9.98
CA GLU A 369 -20.64 4.67 10.80
C GLU A 369 -20.08 5.88 10.04
N TYR A 370 -19.75 5.71 8.76
CA TYR A 370 -19.08 6.72 7.95
C TYR A 370 -19.89 8.01 7.80
N ARG A 371 -19.23 9.13 8.06
CA ARG A 371 -19.79 10.47 7.85
C ARG A 371 -18.99 11.15 6.76
N ALA A 372 -19.61 11.32 5.59
CA ALA A 372 -18.97 12.02 4.49
C ALA A 372 -18.59 13.46 4.88
N PRO A 373 -17.36 13.92 4.60
CA PRO A 373 -16.98 15.31 4.81
C PRO A 373 -17.91 16.27 4.04
N ALA A 374 -18.07 17.50 4.55
CA ALA A 374 -18.96 18.51 3.95
C ALA A 374 -18.52 18.92 2.53
N ILE A 375 -17.22 18.83 2.25
CA ILE A 375 -16.62 19.15 0.95
C ILE A 375 -16.55 17.85 0.15
N GLN A 376 -17.60 17.50 -0.56
CA GLN A 376 -17.63 16.46 -1.58
C GLN A 376 -18.39 16.99 -2.80
N SER A 377 -17.71 17.71 -3.67
CA SER A 377 -18.20 17.98 -5.01
C SER A 377 -17.68 16.89 -5.95
N SER A 378 -18.12 15.65 -5.81
CA SER A 378 -17.88 14.66 -6.87
C SER A 378 -18.72 15.03 -8.08
N SER A 379 -18.14 15.74 -9.04
CA SER A 379 -18.73 15.84 -10.36
C SER A 379 -18.84 14.43 -10.93
N LEU A 380 -20.08 13.94 -11.07
CA LEU A 380 -20.35 12.64 -11.69
C LEU A 380 -19.84 12.69 -13.14
N SER A 381 -18.71 12.05 -13.40
CA SER A 381 -18.19 11.93 -14.75
C SER A 381 -18.99 10.86 -15.53
N THR A 382 -19.00 10.96 -16.85
CA THR A 382 -19.58 9.94 -17.75
C THR A 382 -19.03 8.53 -17.47
N ARG A 383 -17.77 8.43 -17.00
CA ARG A 383 -17.16 7.17 -16.61
C ARG A 383 -17.84 6.54 -15.39
N HIS A 384 -18.23 7.34 -14.39
CA HIS A 384 -18.97 6.86 -13.21
C HIS A 384 -20.35 6.35 -13.59
N ILE A 385 -21.05 7.05 -14.47
CA ILE A 385 -22.37 6.64 -14.98
C ILE A 385 -22.25 5.30 -15.74
N LEU A 386 -21.26 5.18 -16.63
CA LEU A 386 -21.02 3.94 -17.37
C LEU A 386 -20.63 2.77 -16.44
N ALA A 387 -19.79 3.02 -15.41
CA ALA A 387 -19.43 2.02 -14.41
C ALA A 387 -20.65 1.55 -13.62
N PHE A 388 -21.57 2.47 -13.28
CA PHE A 388 -22.84 2.14 -12.63
C PHE A 388 -23.70 1.21 -13.49
N PHE A 389 -23.96 1.56 -14.75
CA PHE A 389 -24.74 0.69 -15.66
C PHE A 389 -24.08 -0.69 -15.86
N ARG A 390 -22.76 -0.73 -16.04
CA ARG A 390 -22.02 -2.00 -16.10
C ARG A 390 -22.17 -2.82 -14.81
N SER A 391 -22.19 -2.17 -13.66
CA SER A 391 -22.39 -2.85 -12.38
C SER A 391 -23.80 -3.43 -12.25
N ILE A 392 -24.84 -2.72 -12.73
CA ILE A 392 -26.22 -3.25 -12.77
C ILE A 392 -26.26 -4.57 -13.54
N VAL A 393 -25.73 -4.59 -14.76
CA VAL A 393 -25.74 -5.80 -15.58
C VAL A 393 -24.93 -6.92 -14.92
N ARG A 394 -23.68 -6.62 -14.50
CA ARG A 394 -22.74 -7.64 -14.05
C ARG A 394 -23.01 -8.15 -12.64
N LEU A 395 -23.41 -7.28 -11.73
CA LEU A 395 -23.66 -7.62 -10.33
C LEU A 395 -25.15 -7.78 -10.01
N GLY A 396 -25.99 -6.94 -10.62
CA GLY A 396 -27.43 -6.90 -10.32
C GLY A 396 -28.27 -7.90 -11.12
N ILE A 397 -27.81 -8.32 -12.31
CA ILE A 397 -28.56 -9.25 -13.18
C ILE A 397 -27.84 -10.60 -13.24
N LEU A 398 -26.58 -10.62 -13.69
CA LEU A 398 -25.83 -11.85 -13.97
C LEU A 398 -25.07 -12.39 -12.74
N GLY A 399 -24.81 -11.54 -11.74
CA GLY A 399 -23.96 -11.88 -10.60
C GLY A 399 -24.64 -12.82 -9.58
N ARG A 400 -23.86 -13.71 -8.96
CA ARG A 400 -24.31 -14.53 -7.80
C ARG A 400 -24.75 -13.67 -6.62
N GLU A 401 -24.23 -12.45 -6.53
CA GLU A 401 -24.50 -11.43 -5.50
C GLU A 401 -25.74 -10.58 -5.76
N ARG A 402 -26.49 -10.77 -6.85
CA ARG A 402 -27.59 -9.91 -7.28
C ARG A 402 -28.55 -9.48 -6.16
N LEU A 403 -28.95 -10.39 -5.29
CA LEU A 403 -29.85 -10.07 -4.18
C LEU A 403 -29.19 -9.13 -3.16
N GLN A 404 -27.91 -9.34 -2.85
CA GLN A 404 -27.18 -8.50 -1.90
C GLN A 404 -26.87 -7.13 -2.50
N TYR A 405 -26.54 -7.09 -3.79
CA TYR A 405 -26.33 -5.87 -4.55
C TYR A 405 -27.57 -4.97 -4.49
N TRP A 406 -28.75 -5.49 -4.88
CA TRP A 406 -29.97 -4.70 -4.82
C TRP A 406 -30.39 -4.31 -3.41
N LYS A 407 -30.24 -5.21 -2.42
CA LYS A 407 -30.46 -4.88 -1.00
C LYS A 407 -29.56 -3.74 -0.53
N LEU A 408 -28.29 -3.68 -0.97
CA LEU A 408 -27.40 -2.58 -0.63
C LEU A 408 -27.85 -1.28 -1.29
N LEU A 409 -28.09 -1.29 -2.60
CA LEU A 409 -28.44 -0.07 -3.35
C LEU A 409 -29.77 0.53 -2.89
N VAL A 410 -30.81 -0.28 -2.75
CA VAL A 410 -32.11 0.17 -2.23
C VAL A 410 -31.95 0.73 -0.81
N TRP A 411 -31.30 0.00 0.08
CA TRP A 411 -31.05 0.46 1.45
C TRP A 411 -30.29 1.79 1.47
N THR A 412 -29.26 1.94 0.62
CA THR A 412 -28.44 3.17 0.59
C THR A 412 -29.23 4.33 -0.01
N ALA A 413 -29.98 4.11 -1.09
CA ALA A 413 -30.81 5.15 -1.72
C ALA A 413 -31.79 5.79 -0.73
N PHE A 414 -32.44 4.96 0.11
CA PHE A 414 -33.43 5.47 1.09
C PHE A 414 -32.83 5.93 2.42
N ARG A 415 -31.78 5.30 2.92
CA ARG A 415 -31.23 5.59 4.25
C ARG A 415 -30.00 6.47 4.25
N ARG A 416 -29.21 6.45 3.15
CA ARG A 416 -27.90 7.12 3.04
C ARG A 416 -27.65 7.65 1.61
N PRO A 417 -28.55 8.47 1.03
CA PRO A 417 -28.48 8.85 -0.39
C PRO A 417 -27.15 9.52 -0.77
N LYS A 418 -26.55 10.31 0.12
CA LYS A 418 -25.22 10.93 -0.09
C LYS A 418 -24.08 9.93 -0.27
N GLN A 419 -24.25 8.69 0.20
CA GLN A 419 -23.22 7.63 0.11
C GLN A 419 -23.53 6.63 -1.03
N PHE A 420 -24.51 6.92 -1.90
CA PHE A 420 -24.92 5.99 -2.95
C PHE A 420 -23.79 5.66 -3.93
N ALA A 421 -23.05 6.66 -4.39
CA ALA A 421 -21.90 6.45 -5.28
C ALA A 421 -20.82 5.56 -4.63
N MET A 422 -20.54 5.78 -3.33
CA MET A 422 -19.62 4.95 -2.56
C MET A 422 -20.11 3.50 -2.42
N ALA A 423 -21.40 3.28 -2.21
CA ALA A 423 -21.99 1.94 -2.17
C ALA A 423 -21.80 1.19 -3.50
N VAL A 424 -21.97 1.87 -4.63
CA VAL A 424 -21.71 1.31 -5.98
C VAL A 424 -20.23 0.96 -6.14
N THR A 425 -19.34 1.85 -5.74
CA THR A 425 -17.88 1.62 -5.78
C THR A 425 -17.51 0.38 -4.97
N PHE A 426 -17.99 0.26 -3.74
CA PHE A 426 -17.72 -0.92 -2.92
C PHE A 426 -18.35 -2.20 -3.49
N ALA A 427 -19.51 -2.13 -4.14
CA ALA A 427 -20.05 -3.30 -4.81
C ALA A 427 -19.13 -3.79 -5.94
N ILE A 428 -18.52 -2.87 -6.70
CA ILE A 428 -17.55 -3.18 -7.75
C ILE A 428 -16.26 -3.77 -7.14
N TYR A 429 -15.74 -3.18 -6.03
CA TYR A 429 -14.57 -3.69 -5.31
C TYR A 429 -14.82 -5.11 -4.78
N GLY A 430 -16.00 -5.37 -4.19
CA GLY A 430 -16.34 -6.70 -3.68
C GLY A 430 -16.35 -7.77 -4.76
N TYR A 431 -16.80 -7.44 -5.96
CA TYR A 431 -16.70 -8.34 -7.10
C TYR A 431 -15.25 -8.60 -7.50
N HIS A 432 -14.43 -7.55 -7.55
CA HIS A 432 -13.01 -7.67 -7.90
C HIS A 432 -12.27 -8.55 -6.87
N PHE A 433 -12.36 -8.23 -5.59
CA PHE A 433 -11.69 -8.98 -4.52
C PHE A 433 -12.13 -10.43 -4.46
N ARG A 434 -13.43 -10.71 -4.60
CA ARG A 434 -13.90 -12.10 -4.67
C ARG A 434 -13.26 -12.85 -5.84
N ARG A 435 -13.22 -12.25 -7.03
CA ARG A 435 -12.61 -12.88 -8.21
C ARG A 435 -11.11 -13.12 -8.04
N THR A 436 -10.43 -12.20 -7.37
CA THR A 436 -9.01 -12.36 -7.04
C THR A 436 -8.83 -13.51 -6.05
N CYS A 437 -9.58 -13.55 -4.96
CA CYS A 437 -9.55 -14.64 -3.99
C CYS A 437 -9.87 -16.01 -4.63
N GLU A 438 -10.90 -16.09 -5.50
CA GLU A 438 -11.25 -17.33 -6.21
C GLU A 438 -10.10 -17.84 -7.08
N ARG A 439 -9.28 -16.95 -7.66
CA ARG A 439 -8.10 -17.33 -8.46
C ARG A 439 -6.96 -17.82 -7.59
N HIS A 440 -6.62 -17.09 -6.52
CA HIS A 440 -5.53 -17.46 -5.61
C HIS A 440 -5.81 -18.81 -4.93
N VAL A 441 -7.05 -19.03 -4.47
CA VAL A 441 -7.46 -20.30 -3.86
C VAL A 441 -7.53 -21.45 -4.86
N ALA A 442 -7.71 -21.19 -6.16
CA ALA A 442 -7.71 -22.23 -7.19
C ALA A 442 -6.30 -22.58 -7.70
N SER A 443 -5.30 -21.75 -7.40
CA SER A 443 -3.90 -21.95 -7.81
C SER A 443 -3.00 -22.46 -6.66
N ALA A 444 -3.51 -22.53 -5.44
CA ALA A 444 -2.87 -23.14 -4.26
C ALA A 444 -3.33 -24.58 -4.05
#